data_f8bd92a91b063d039e8e2bdc5d857acc
#
_entry.id   f8bd92a91b063d039e8e2bdc5d857acc
#
_cell.length_a   1.000
_cell.length_b   1.000
_cell.length_c   1.000
_cell.angle_alpha   90.00
_cell.angle_beta   90.00
_cell.angle_gamma   90.00
#
_symmetry.space_group_name_H-M   'P 1'
#
loop_
_entity.id
_entity.type
_entity.pdbx_description
1 polymer ?
#
loop_
_entity_poly.entity_id
_entity_poly.type
_entity_poly.pdbx_seq_one_letter_code
_entity_poly.pdbx_strand_id
1 'polypeptide(L)'
;RVDTEEVHQRVVQACFLVPGVKIRVVDKRAGASSDPFEFVSRGGLTDLVDHLSTGENACEVIALSGIDTFTERVPVDGKMRDVERECTVEVALRWVKDYDTRLESFVNTIPTVQGGTHTAGFDRALTRAVNDVLLKDTRKLAKLAKENKHRATKEDVQEGMVAACKVVFPEPQFRGQTKQELGTPAIEKIVYDVVKQGITDWFSGSGPKTHINAVRD
;
A
#
# COMPACT_ATOMS: atom_id res chain seq x y z
N ARG A 1 -22.02 15.43 17.73
CA ARG A 1 -22.39 16.16 16.52
C ARG A 1 -21.58 15.53 15.39
N VAL A 2 -22.22 15.08 14.32
CA VAL A 2 -21.52 14.47 13.20
C VAL A 2 -20.83 15.58 12.40
N ASP A 3 -19.52 15.46 12.21
CA ASP A 3 -18.74 16.37 11.38
C ASP A 3 -18.92 16.00 9.90
N THR A 4 -19.35 16.97 9.10
CA THR A 4 -19.60 16.79 7.67
C THR A 4 -18.30 16.49 6.92
N GLU A 5 -17.21 17.14 7.30
CA GLU A 5 -15.89 16.92 6.69
C GLU A 5 -15.39 15.50 6.95
N GLU A 6 -15.53 15.00 8.17
CA GLU A 6 -15.17 13.62 8.49
C GLU A 6 -15.96 12.60 7.64
N VAL A 7 -17.28 12.87 7.44
CA VAL A 7 -18.11 12.02 6.58
C VAL A 7 -17.62 12.04 5.13
N HIS A 8 -17.29 13.22 4.59
CA HIS A 8 -16.78 13.34 3.22
C HIS A 8 -15.45 12.60 3.06
N GLN A 9 -14.52 12.75 3.99
CA GLN A 9 -13.25 12.04 3.95
C GLN A 9 -13.42 10.51 3.97
N ARG A 10 -14.34 10.00 4.80
CA ARG A 10 -14.65 8.56 4.83
C ARG A 10 -15.28 8.06 3.52
N VAL A 11 -16.13 8.89 2.89
CA VAL A 11 -16.72 8.58 1.57
C VAL A 11 -15.65 8.51 0.51
N VAL A 12 -14.76 9.49 0.45
CA VAL A 12 -13.63 9.55 -0.48
C VAL A 12 -12.75 8.31 -0.30
N GLN A 13 -12.37 7.98 0.93
CA GLN A 13 -11.58 6.79 1.25
C GLN A 13 -12.28 5.50 0.81
N ALA A 14 -13.57 5.35 1.09
CA ALA A 14 -14.34 4.18 0.69
C ALA A 14 -14.37 3.99 -0.83
N CYS A 15 -14.52 5.08 -1.60
CA CYS A 15 -14.51 5.04 -3.06
C CYS A 15 -13.14 4.64 -3.64
N PHE A 16 -12.03 5.03 -3.00
CA PHE A 16 -10.71 4.56 -3.39
C PHE A 16 -10.49 3.08 -3.10
N LEU A 17 -11.07 2.56 -2.02
CA LEU A 17 -10.95 1.14 -1.66
C LEU A 17 -11.84 0.20 -2.47
N VAL A 18 -12.92 0.73 -3.07
CA VAL A 18 -13.86 -0.02 -3.91
C VAL A 18 -14.06 0.72 -5.23
N PRO A 19 -13.15 0.53 -6.21
CA PRO A 19 -13.20 1.24 -7.48
C PRO A 19 -14.54 1.09 -8.20
N GLY A 20 -15.05 2.19 -8.77
CA GLY A 20 -16.30 2.23 -9.51
C GLY A 20 -17.55 2.45 -8.65
N VAL A 21 -17.46 2.35 -7.33
CA VAL A 21 -18.57 2.73 -6.45
C VAL A 21 -18.72 4.25 -6.43
N LYS A 22 -19.93 4.74 -6.72
CA LYS A 22 -20.32 6.14 -6.57
C LYS A 22 -21.11 6.30 -5.28
N ILE A 23 -20.63 7.14 -4.37
CA ILE A 23 -21.32 7.45 -3.12
C ILE A 23 -21.83 8.89 -3.18
N ARG A 24 -23.10 9.06 -2.82
CA ARG A 24 -23.77 10.35 -2.72
C ARG A 24 -24.23 10.59 -1.29
N VAL A 25 -23.80 11.69 -0.71
CA VAL A 25 -24.20 12.13 0.63
C VAL A 25 -25.08 13.35 0.52
N VAL A 26 -26.22 13.32 1.22
CA VAL A 26 -27.14 14.44 1.33
C VAL A 26 -27.28 14.79 2.81
N ASP A 27 -26.88 16.00 3.18
CA ASP A 27 -27.07 16.51 4.53
C ASP A 27 -28.47 17.18 4.64
N LYS A 28 -29.34 16.56 5.43
CA LYS A 28 -30.71 17.06 5.64
C LYS A 28 -30.89 17.92 6.93
N ARG A 29 -29.76 18.27 7.57
CA ARG A 29 -29.80 19.11 8.78
C ARG A 29 -30.19 20.55 8.43
N ALA A 30 -30.88 21.22 9.33
CA ALA A 30 -31.22 22.63 9.13
C ALA A 30 -29.95 23.49 9.01
N GLY A 31 -29.84 24.29 7.95
CA GLY A 31 -28.70 25.15 7.69
C GLY A 31 -27.51 24.45 6.97
N ALA A 32 -27.66 23.19 6.63
CA ALA A 32 -26.67 22.50 5.78
C ALA A 32 -26.83 22.92 4.31
N SER A 33 -25.79 22.72 3.51
CA SER A 33 -25.87 22.87 2.06
C SER A 33 -26.90 21.92 1.48
N SER A 34 -27.73 22.40 0.57
CA SER A 34 -28.72 21.57 -0.15
C SER A 34 -28.05 20.71 -1.23
N ASP A 35 -26.82 21.06 -1.61
CA ASP A 35 -26.10 20.37 -2.68
C ASP A 35 -25.51 19.04 -2.17
N PRO A 36 -25.77 17.93 -2.86
CA PRO A 36 -25.21 16.65 -2.48
C PRO A 36 -23.70 16.60 -2.73
N PHE A 37 -22.95 16.02 -1.79
CA PHE A 37 -21.57 15.62 -2.04
C PHE A 37 -21.56 14.27 -2.75
N GLU A 38 -20.93 14.20 -3.92
CA GLU A 38 -20.79 12.95 -4.67
C GLU A 38 -19.33 12.68 -4.95
N PHE A 39 -18.90 11.43 -4.81
CA PHE A 39 -17.55 10.99 -5.14
C PHE A 39 -17.55 9.60 -5.77
N VAL A 40 -16.62 9.38 -6.71
CA VAL A 40 -16.35 8.10 -7.36
C VAL A 40 -14.86 8.07 -7.73
N SER A 41 -14.18 6.94 -7.46
CA SER A 41 -12.85 6.66 -7.99
C SER A 41 -12.94 5.45 -8.93
N ARG A 42 -12.21 5.50 -10.03
CA ARG A 42 -12.10 4.39 -10.97
C ARG A 42 -10.73 3.70 -10.91
N GLY A 43 -9.70 4.45 -10.55
CA GLY A 43 -8.32 3.97 -10.42
C GLY A 43 -8.00 3.34 -9.06
N GLY A 44 -8.92 3.42 -8.08
CA GLY A 44 -8.72 2.78 -6.78
C GLY A 44 -7.50 3.30 -6.03
N LEU A 45 -6.56 2.43 -5.67
CA LEU A 45 -5.37 2.84 -4.91
C LEU A 45 -4.44 3.76 -5.71
N THR A 46 -4.44 3.72 -7.04
CA THR A 46 -3.66 4.68 -7.83
C THR A 46 -4.20 6.09 -7.68
N ASP A 47 -5.53 6.25 -7.72
CA ASP A 47 -6.18 7.53 -7.48
C ASP A 47 -5.96 8.00 -6.03
N LEU A 48 -5.92 7.06 -5.06
CA LEU A 48 -5.61 7.38 -3.67
C LEU A 48 -4.19 7.94 -3.53
N VAL A 49 -3.19 7.29 -4.13
CA VAL A 49 -1.80 7.77 -4.10
C VAL A 49 -1.69 9.13 -4.78
N ASP A 50 -2.35 9.35 -5.93
CA ASP A 50 -2.42 10.67 -6.56
C ASP A 50 -3.03 11.73 -5.64
N HIS A 51 -4.14 11.39 -4.97
CA HIS A 51 -4.81 12.28 -4.03
C HIS A 51 -3.96 12.64 -2.80
N LEU A 52 -3.14 11.68 -2.33
CA LEU A 52 -2.26 11.86 -1.17
C LEU A 52 -0.94 12.55 -1.52
N SER A 53 -0.54 12.52 -2.79
CA SER A 53 0.73 13.10 -3.25
C SER A 53 0.68 14.62 -3.23
N THR A 54 1.58 15.22 -2.49
CA THR A 54 1.79 16.67 -2.43
C THR A 54 3.17 16.99 -2.99
N GLY A 55 3.30 18.06 -3.77
CA GLY A 55 4.58 18.45 -4.33
C GLY A 55 4.86 17.88 -5.72
N GLU A 56 6.13 17.91 -6.13
CA GLU A 56 6.57 17.46 -7.46
C GLU A 56 6.78 15.94 -7.46
N ASN A 57 6.15 15.25 -8.42
CA ASN A 57 6.30 13.82 -8.58
C ASN A 57 7.68 13.45 -9.13
N ALA A 58 8.39 12.54 -8.47
CA ALA A 58 9.65 11.99 -8.95
C ALA A 58 9.43 10.88 -9.99
N CYS A 59 8.29 10.17 -9.92
CA CYS A 59 7.91 9.13 -10.89
C CYS A 59 6.39 9.01 -11.03
N GLU A 60 5.94 8.25 -12.03
CA GLU A 60 4.57 7.81 -12.16
C GLU A 60 4.15 6.88 -11.03
N VAL A 61 2.83 6.74 -10.79
CA VAL A 61 2.32 5.76 -9.82
C VAL A 61 2.62 4.34 -10.28
N ILE A 62 3.27 3.59 -9.43
CA ILE A 62 3.54 2.16 -9.62
C ILE A 62 2.38 1.40 -9.00
N ALA A 63 1.65 0.63 -9.80
CA ALA A 63 0.57 -0.23 -9.34
C ALA A 63 1.01 -1.69 -9.38
N LEU A 64 0.86 -2.38 -8.26
CA LEU A 64 1.21 -3.80 -8.09
C LEU A 64 -0.02 -4.55 -7.59
N SER A 65 -0.23 -5.75 -8.11
CA SER A 65 -1.27 -6.64 -7.60
C SER A 65 -0.85 -8.10 -7.70
N GLY A 66 -1.39 -8.92 -6.81
CA GLY A 66 -1.18 -10.35 -6.85
C GLY A 66 -2.18 -11.08 -5.96
N ILE A 67 -2.32 -12.38 -6.20
CA ILE A 67 -3.17 -13.27 -5.44
C ILE A 67 -2.33 -14.47 -5.04
N ASP A 68 -2.44 -14.87 -3.78
CA ASP A 68 -1.81 -16.09 -3.27
C ASP A 68 -2.71 -16.73 -2.21
N THR A 69 -2.45 -17.99 -1.90
CA THR A 69 -3.21 -18.74 -0.90
C THR A 69 -2.35 -19.07 0.33
N PHE A 70 -3.01 -19.21 1.46
CA PHE A 70 -2.41 -19.68 2.69
C PHE A 70 -3.35 -20.63 3.43
N THR A 71 -2.76 -21.52 4.23
CA THR A 71 -3.53 -22.43 5.06
C THR A 71 -3.61 -21.90 6.49
N GLU A 72 -4.81 -21.84 7.03
CA GLU A 72 -5.07 -21.45 8.40
C GLU A 72 -5.75 -22.57 9.15
N ARG A 73 -5.29 -22.83 10.38
CA ARG A 73 -5.89 -23.86 11.23
C ARG A 73 -6.96 -23.24 12.12
N VAL A 74 -8.21 -23.55 11.81
CA VAL A 74 -9.39 -22.94 12.46
C VAL A 74 -10.33 -24.01 13.03
N PRO A 75 -11.09 -23.70 14.09
CA PRO A 75 -12.12 -24.59 14.61
C PRO A 75 -13.33 -24.62 13.65
N VAL A 76 -13.62 -25.82 13.11
CA VAL A 76 -14.80 -26.10 12.30
C VAL A 76 -15.53 -27.25 12.97
N ASP A 77 -16.79 -27.06 13.35
CA ASP A 77 -17.61 -28.05 14.06
C ASP A 77 -16.93 -28.66 15.30
N GLY A 78 -16.24 -27.81 16.08
CA GLY A 78 -15.55 -28.21 17.29
C GLY A 78 -14.23 -28.97 17.10
N LYS A 79 -13.77 -29.13 15.85
CA LYS A 79 -12.48 -29.75 15.52
C LYS A 79 -11.59 -28.76 14.77
N MET A 80 -10.30 -28.77 15.09
CA MET A 80 -9.33 -27.96 14.35
C MET A 80 -9.13 -28.56 12.95
N ARG A 81 -9.36 -27.76 11.91
CA ARG A 81 -9.16 -28.12 10.51
C ARG A 81 -8.27 -27.09 9.82
N ASP A 82 -7.53 -27.58 8.85
CA ASP A 82 -6.76 -26.73 7.95
C ASP A 82 -7.70 -26.23 6.84
N VAL A 83 -7.85 -24.91 6.74
CA VAL A 83 -8.68 -24.24 5.73
C VAL A 83 -7.80 -23.40 4.85
N GLU A 84 -7.87 -23.63 3.55
CA GLU A 84 -7.19 -22.78 2.56
C GLU A 84 -7.96 -21.47 2.36
N ARG A 85 -7.23 -20.37 2.33
CA ARG A 85 -7.75 -19.02 2.17
C ARG A 85 -6.97 -18.30 1.08
N GLU A 86 -7.67 -17.57 0.24
CA GLU A 86 -7.08 -16.70 -0.77
C GLU A 86 -6.89 -15.31 -0.20
N CYS A 87 -5.75 -14.70 -0.54
CA CYS A 87 -5.43 -13.31 -0.22
C CYS A 87 -5.08 -12.56 -1.50
N THR A 88 -5.83 -11.50 -1.77
CA THR A 88 -5.50 -10.52 -2.81
C THR A 88 -4.68 -9.39 -2.19
N VAL A 89 -3.59 -9.02 -2.84
CA VAL A 89 -2.73 -7.89 -2.49
C VAL A 89 -2.83 -6.84 -3.57
N GLU A 90 -3.11 -5.61 -3.19
CA GLU A 90 -3.09 -4.43 -4.05
C GLU A 90 -2.19 -3.38 -3.43
N VAL A 91 -1.25 -2.85 -4.19
CA VAL A 91 -0.34 -1.79 -3.75
C VAL A 91 -0.23 -0.74 -4.84
N ALA A 92 -0.27 0.52 -4.44
CA ALA A 92 0.10 1.64 -5.29
C ALA A 92 1.13 2.48 -4.54
N LEU A 93 2.17 2.96 -5.23
CA LEU A 93 3.17 3.82 -4.64
C LEU A 93 3.83 4.72 -5.69
N ARG A 94 4.39 5.83 -5.23
CA ARG A 94 5.30 6.70 -5.97
C ARG A 94 6.26 7.40 -5.03
N TRP A 95 7.30 7.99 -5.59
CA TRP A 95 8.14 8.96 -4.88
C TRP A 95 7.82 10.38 -5.34
N VAL A 96 7.86 11.30 -4.40
CA VAL A 96 7.74 12.75 -4.61
C VAL A 96 9.02 13.43 -4.13
N LYS A 97 9.31 14.63 -4.60
CA LYS A 97 10.46 15.40 -4.16
C LYS A 97 10.15 16.06 -2.80
N ASP A 98 10.08 15.24 -1.78
CA ASP A 98 9.84 15.61 -0.39
C ASP A 98 10.59 14.64 0.52
N TYR A 99 10.67 14.92 1.81
CA TYR A 99 11.31 14.05 2.81
C TYR A 99 10.30 13.18 3.56
N ASP A 100 9.03 13.56 3.56
CA ASP A 100 8.00 12.87 4.32
C ASP A 100 7.59 11.54 3.66
N THR A 101 7.50 10.49 4.48
CA THR A 101 6.96 9.20 4.08
C THR A 101 5.50 9.11 4.47
N ARG A 102 4.64 8.72 3.53
CA ARG A 102 3.23 8.48 3.77
C ARG A 102 2.81 7.10 3.28
N LEU A 103 2.41 6.24 4.22
CA LEU A 103 1.90 4.90 3.92
C LEU A 103 0.51 4.74 4.53
N GLU A 104 -0.50 4.63 3.68
CA GLU A 104 -1.86 4.24 4.07
C GLU A 104 -2.01 2.73 3.92
N SER A 105 -2.55 2.04 4.92
CA SER A 105 -2.70 0.59 4.87
C SER A 105 -4.09 0.11 5.25
N PHE A 106 -4.55 -0.95 4.58
CA PHE A 106 -5.92 -1.42 4.69
C PHE A 106 -6.00 -2.95 4.70
N VAL A 107 -6.93 -3.46 5.47
CA VAL A 107 -7.36 -4.85 5.45
C VAL A 107 -8.84 -4.89 5.08
N ASN A 108 -9.15 -5.45 3.92
CA ASN A 108 -10.46 -5.31 3.28
C ASN A 108 -10.76 -3.81 3.04
N THR A 109 -11.71 -3.25 3.79
CA THR A 109 -12.03 -1.81 3.76
C THR A 109 -11.69 -1.10 5.08
N ILE A 110 -10.98 -1.76 6.00
CA ILE A 110 -10.65 -1.26 7.33
C ILE A 110 -9.26 -0.64 7.30
N PRO A 111 -9.10 0.65 7.65
CA PRO A 111 -7.79 1.27 7.77
C PRO A 111 -7.03 0.70 8.96
N THR A 112 -5.77 0.32 8.74
CA THR A 112 -4.88 -0.22 9.76
C THR A 112 -3.79 0.78 10.10
N VAL A 113 -4.15 1.79 10.87
CA VAL A 113 -3.26 2.94 11.18
C VAL A 113 -1.98 2.55 11.93
N GLN A 114 -1.96 1.39 12.57
CA GLN A 114 -0.77 0.82 13.22
C GLN A 114 -0.07 -0.24 12.33
N GLY A 115 -0.53 -0.40 11.08
CA GLY A 115 0.04 -1.36 10.15
C GLY A 115 -0.23 -2.82 10.53
N GLY A 116 0.84 -3.61 10.57
CA GLY A 116 0.80 -5.03 10.93
C GLY A 116 1.61 -5.89 9.95
N THR A 117 1.26 -7.17 9.82
CA THR A 117 2.02 -8.14 9.01
C THR A 117 2.12 -7.75 7.54
N HIS A 118 1.07 -7.13 6.96
CA HIS A 118 1.07 -6.68 5.56
C HIS A 118 2.04 -5.51 5.34
N THR A 119 2.08 -4.52 6.23
CA THR A 119 3.04 -3.41 6.12
C THR A 119 4.47 -3.88 6.40
N ALA A 120 4.68 -4.83 7.31
CA ALA A 120 5.99 -5.43 7.53
C ALA A 120 6.50 -6.17 6.27
N GLY A 121 5.62 -6.92 5.59
CA GLY A 121 5.92 -7.56 4.31
C GLY A 121 6.26 -6.55 3.22
N PHE A 122 5.48 -5.48 3.11
CA PHE A 122 5.70 -4.38 2.17
C PHE A 122 7.08 -3.71 2.39
N ASP A 123 7.38 -3.28 3.61
CA ASP A 123 8.62 -2.60 3.97
C ASP A 123 9.87 -3.44 3.62
N ARG A 124 9.84 -4.71 4.01
CA ARG A 124 10.94 -5.65 3.73
C ARG A 124 11.12 -5.91 2.24
N ALA A 125 10.01 -6.09 1.52
CA ALA A 125 10.03 -6.36 0.09
C ALA A 125 10.56 -5.17 -0.72
N LEU A 126 10.04 -3.98 -0.44
CA LEU A 126 10.44 -2.75 -1.12
C LEU A 126 11.93 -2.47 -0.90
N THR A 127 12.36 -2.46 0.37
CA THR A 127 13.78 -2.25 0.72
C THR A 127 14.69 -3.28 0.04
N ARG A 128 14.26 -4.54 0.01
CA ARG A 128 15.03 -5.60 -0.63
C ARG A 128 15.10 -5.44 -2.15
N ALA A 129 13.96 -5.16 -2.80
CA ALA A 129 13.89 -5.03 -4.26
C ALA A 129 14.72 -3.84 -4.74
N VAL A 130 14.61 -2.68 -4.08
CA VAL A 130 15.41 -1.50 -4.41
C VAL A 130 16.91 -1.78 -4.24
N ASN A 131 17.33 -2.38 -3.14
CA ASN A 131 18.74 -2.74 -2.93
C ASN A 131 19.24 -3.74 -3.98
N ASP A 132 18.43 -4.74 -4.36
CA ASP A 132 18.79 -5.73 -5.36
C ASP A 132 18.99 -5.07 -6.75
N VAL A 133 18.20 -4.03 -7.08
CA VAL A 133 18.34 -3.25 -8.32
C VAL A 133 19.56 -2.32 -8.26
N LEU A 134 19.71 -1.54 -7.18
CA LEU A 134 20.83 -0.63 -7.00
C LEU A 134 22.18 -1.35 -7.04
N LEU A 135 22.26 -2.57 -6.52
CA LEU A 135 23.48 -3.40 -6.55
C LEU A 135 23.79 -3.96 -7.93
N LYS A 136 22.77 -4.15 -8.80
CA LYS A 136 22.94 -4.69 -10.15
C LYS A 136 23.38 -3.63 -11.18
N ASP A 137 22.90 -2.40 -11.01
CA ASP A 137 22.91 -1.42 -12.12
C ASP A 137 24.14 -0.53 -12.18
N THR A 138 25.15 -0.63 -11.32
CA THR A 138 26.23 0.32 -11.54
C THR A 138 27.62 -0.12 -11.15
N ARG A 139 28.52 0.03 -12.13
CA ARG A 139 29.97 0.14 -11.87
C ARG A 139 30.32 1.27 -10.91
N LYS A 140 29.54 2.38 -10.86
CA LYS A 140 29.70 3.48 -9.91
C LYS A 140 29.14 3.18 -8.52
N LEU A 141 27.89 2.69 -8.42
CA LEU A 141 27.26 2.30 -7.15
C LEU A 141 27.85 1.01 -6.58
N ALA A 142 28.25 0.06 -7.41
CA ALA A 142 29.03 -1.10 -6.96
C ALA A 142 30.37 -0.70 -6.33
N LYS A 143 30.99 0.40 -6.79
CA LYS A 143 32.19 0.96 -6.16
C LYS A 143 31.85 1.62 -4.83
N LEU A 144 30.81 2.47 -4.76
CA LEU A 144 30.32 3.08 -3.53
C LEU A 144 29.81 2.05 -2.52
N ALA A 145 29.08 1.01 -2.95
CA ALA A 145 28.64 -0.09 -2.10
C ALA A 145 29.80 -0.94 -1.58
N LYS A 146 30.88 -1.10 -2.36
CA LYS A 146 32.11 -1.77 -1.91
C LYS A 146 32.90 -0.90 -0.92
N GLU A 147 32.97 0.40 -1.16
CA GLU A 147 33.69 1.35 -0.31
C GLU A 147 32.97 1.61 1.01
N ASN A 148 31.63 1.72 1.01
CA ASN A 148 30.84 2.10 2.18
C ASN A 148 30.16 0.95 2.91
N LYS A 149 30.16 -0.28 2.37
CA LYS A 149 29.44 -1.45 2.95
C LYS A 149 27.95 -1.20 3.31
N HIS A 150 27.36 -0.09 2.84
CA HIS A 150 26.01 0.30 3.23
C HIS A 150 25.02 -0.04 2.11
N ARG A 151 24.03 -0.84 2.48
CA ARG A 151 22.78 -0.96 1.74
C ARG A 151 21.88 0.18 2.17
N ALA A 152 21.02 0.64 1.27
CA ALA A 152 19.97 1.59 1.64
C ALA A 152 19.12 0.98 2.76
N THR A 153 18.87 1.77 3.79
CA THR A 153 17.98 1.38 4.89
C THR A 153 16.52 1.46 4.44
N LYS A 154 15.60 1.05 5.30
CA LYS A 154 14.17 1.24 5.04
C LYS A 154 13.85 2.72 4.89
N GLU A 155 14.39 3.53 5.79
CA GLU A 155 14.17 4.98 5.84
C GLU A 155 14.69 5.67 4.58
N ASP A 156 15.89 5.29 4.09
CA ASP A 156 16.45 5.81 2.84
C ASP A 156 15.56 5.48 1.63
N VAL A 157 15.01 4.26 1.58
CA VAL A 157 14.16 3.81 0.46
C VAL A 157 12.78 4.46 0.49
N GLN A 158 12.28 4.78 1.68
CA GLN A 158 10.94 5.34 1.86
C GLN A 158 10.92 6.86 1.94
N GLU A 159 12.05 7.54 1.92
CA GLU A 159 12.10 9.00 1.88
C GLU A 159 11.35 9.53 0.66
N GLY A 160 10.40 10.44 0.89
CA GLY A 160 9.52 10.99 -0.14
C GLY A 160 8.50 9.99 -0.72
N MET A 161 8.31 8.82 -0.12
CA MET A 161 7.36 7.83 -0.62
C MET A 161 5.93 8.13 -0.19
N VAL A 162 5.01 8.11 -1.17
CA VAL A 162 3.56 8.06 -0.94
C VAL A 162 3.06 6.71 -1.42
N ALA A 163 2.45 5.93 -0.52
CA ALA A 163 2.01 4.58 -0.83
C ALA A 163 0.68 4.22 -0.19
N ALA A 164 -0.03 3.28 -0.81
CA ALA A 164 -1.20 2.62 -0.28
C ALA A 164 -1.04 1.11 -0.43
N CYS A 165 -1.25 0.35 0.65
CA CYS A 165 -1.16 -1.11 0.68
C CYS A 165 -2.48 -1.69 1.20
N LYS A 166 -3.15 -2.51 0.39
CA LYS A 166 -4.42 -3.16 0.74
C LYS A 166 -4.30 -4.65 0.55
N VAL A 167 -4.77 -5.39 1.54
CA VAL A 167 -4.95 -6.84 1.47
C VAL A 167 -6.42 -7.19 1.66
N VAL A 168 -6.91 -8.17 0.87
CA VAL A 168 -8.29 -8.63 0.92
C VAL A 168 -8.30 -10.13 1.13
N PHE A 169 -8.86 -10.58 2.25
CA PHE A 169 -9.00 -12.00 2.57
C PHE A 169 -10.06 -12.21 3.65
N PRO A 170 -10.64 -13.42 3.77
CA PRO A 170 -11.66 -13.71 4.76
C PRO A 170 -11.07 -13.82 6.17
N GLU A 171 -11.86 -13.41 7.18
CA GLU A 171 -11.58 -13.58 8.61
C GLU A 171 -10.20 -13.09 9.09
N PRO A 172 -9.82 -11.81 8.81
CA PRO A 172 -8.56 -11.27 9.26
C PRO A 172 -8.46 -11.23 10.78
N GLN A 173 -7.30 -11.66 11.31
CA GLN A 173 -7.01 -11.58 12.74
C GLN A 173 -6.29 -10.27 13.02
N PHE A 174 -6.89 -9.44 13.86
CA PHE A 174 -6.31 -8.16 14.30
C PHE A 174 -5.70 -8.28 15.69
N ARG A 175 -4.67 -7.51 15.96
CA ARG A 175 -4.14 -7.30 17.31
C ARG A 175 -5.00 -6.24 18.01
N GLY A 176 -5.76 -6.65 18.99
CA GLY A 176 -6.66 -5.79 19.77
C GLY A 176 -8.02 -5.52 19.10
N GLN A 177 -8.94 -4.98 19.91
CA GLN A 177 -10.35 -4.76 19.51
C GLN A 177 -10.53 -3.59 18.53
N THR A 178 -9.60 -2.65 18.49
CA THR A 178 -9.66 -1.45 17.64
C THR A 178 -9.40 -1.75 16.18
N LYS A 179 -8.94 -2.97 15.83
CA LYS A 179 -8.64 -3.43 14.46
C LYS A 179 -7.62 -2.55 13.71
N GLN A 180 -6.74 -1.90 14.46
CA GLN A 180 -5.75 -0.96 13.90
C GLN A 180 -4.48 -1.65 13.42
N GLU A 181 -4.23 -2.90 13.82
CA GLU A 181 -3.03 -3.66 13.46
C GLU A 181 -3.42 -5.08 13.02
N LEU A 182 -2.94 -5.47 11.82
CA LEU A 182 -3.14 -6.82 11.32
C LEU A 182 -2.15 -7.79 11.98
N GLY A 183 -2.67 -8.90 12.50
CA GLY A 183 -1.89 -9.94 13.18
C GLY A 183 -1.70 -11.26 12.42
N THR A 184 -2.41 -11.49 11.30
CA THR A 184 -2.35 -12.76 10.54
C THR A 184 -0.95 -13.00 9.96
N PRO A 185 -0.15 -13.98 10.45
CA PRO A 185 1.27 -14.06 10.09
C PRO A 185 1.56 -14.38 8.63
N ALA A 186 0.71 -15.21 7.99
CA ALA A 186 0.90 -15.64 6.61
C ALA A 186 0.92 -14.46 5.61
N ILE A 187 0.21 -13.37 5.93
CA ILE A 187 0.06 -12.22 5.05
C ILE A 187 1.39 -11.48 4.82
N GLU A 188 2.31 -11.50 5.82
CA GLU A 188 3.64 -10.89 5.67
C GLU A 188 4.39 -11.45 4.47
N LYS A 189 4.40 -12.79 4.33
CA LYS A 189 5.10 -13.46 3.23
C LYS A 189 4.41 -13.18 1.88
N ILE A 190 3.08 -13.25 1.83
CA ILE A 190 2.33 -13.02 0.60
C ILE A 190 2.58 -11.61 0.07
N VAL A 191 2.45 -10.60 0.92
CA VAL A 191 2.74 -9.20 0.55
C VAL A 191 4.20 -9.03 0.14
N TYR A 192 5.14 -9.65 0.88
CA TYR A 192 6.55 -9.61 0.52
C TYR A 192 6.80 -10.15 -0.89
N ASP A 193 6.25 -11.32 -1.23
CA ASP A 193 6.48 -11.95 -2.51
C ASP A 193 5.88 -11.12 -3.67
N VAL A 194 4.64 -10.63 -3.52
CA VAL A 194 3.96 -9.79 -4.52
C VAL A 194 4.71 -8.47 -4.74
N VAL A 195 5.06 -7.76 -3.68
CA VAL A 195 5.73 -6.45 -3.78
C VAL A 195 7.14 -6.60 -4.34
N LYS A 196 7.91 -7.58 -3.84
CA LYS A 196 9.26 -7.81 -4.33
C LYS A 196 9.28 -8.14 -5.83
N GLN A 197 8.39 -9.03 -6.26
CA GLN A 197 8.29 -9.40 -7.67
C GLN A 197 7.86 -8.19 -8.50
N GLY A 198 6.79 -7.51 -8.11
CA GLY A 198 6.26 -6.37 -8.85
C GLY A 198 7.26 -5.20 -8.99
N ILE A 199 7.97 -4.85 -7.94
CA ILE A 199 9.03 -3.82 -7.99
C ILE A 199 10.20 -4.27 -8.86
N THR A 200 10.60 -5.55 -8.77
CA THR A 200 11.67 -6.09 -9.63
C THR A 200 11.28 -6.05 -11.11
N ASP A 201 10.04 -6.40 -11.42
CA ASP A 201 9.50 -6.37 -12.79
C ASP A 201 9.39 -4.93 -13.31
N TRP A 202 8.94 -4.01 -12.47
CA TRP A 202 8.86 -2.59 -12.82
C TRP A 202 10.23 -2.01 -13.19
N PHE A 203 11.27 -2.29 -12.40
CA PHE A 203 12.64 -1.87 -12.72
C PHE A 203 13.24 -2.61 -13.93
N SER A 204 12.81 -3.84 -14.19
CA SER A 204 13.31 -4.67 -15.30
C SER A 204 12.52 -4.46 -16.58
N GLY A 205 11.33 -3.88 -16.48
CA GLY A 205 10.45 -3.63 -17.62
C GLY A 205 11.05 -2.66 -18.63
N SER A 206 10.52 -2.69 -19.85
CA SER A 206 10.95 -1.85 -20.98
C SER A 206 10.60 -0.35 -20.80
N GLY A 207 10.32 0.05 -19.57
CA GLY A 207 10.07 1.43 -19.20
C GLY A 207 11.31 2.30 -19.39
N PRO A 208 11.16 3.61 -19.59
CA PRO A 208 12.27 4.51 -19.82
C PRO A 208 13.25 4.47 -18.63
N LYS A 209 14.54 4.63 -18.93
CA LYS A 209 15.64 4.72 -17.93
C LYS A 209 15.42 5.78 -16.84
N THR A 210 14.42 6.62 -16.99
CA THR A 210 13.94 7.61 -16.01
C THR A 210 13.47 6.99 -14.70
N HIS A 211 12.97 5.76 -14.69
CA HIS A 211 12.50 5.11 -13.45
C HIS A 211 13.62 4.78 -12.46
N ILE A 212 14.80 4.44 -12.97
CA ILE A 212 15.97 4.16 -12.13
C ILE A 212 16.53 5.46 -11.52
N ASN A 213 16.45 6.57 -12.25
CA ASN A 213 16.94 7.85 -11.77
C ASN A 213 16.06 8.44 -10.66
N ALA A 214 14.75 8.21 -10.69
CA ALA A 214 13.81 8.69 -9.67
C ALA A 214 14.08 8.12 -8.26
N VAL A 215 14.80 7.02 -8.15
CA VAL A 215 15.17 6.38 -6.85
C VAL A 215 16.64 6.66 -6.49
N ARG A 216 17.37 7.36 -7.37
CA ARG A 216 18.81 7.66 -7.18
C ARG A 216 19.07 9.08 -6.69
N ASP A 217 18.17 9.99 -6.99
CA ASP A 217 18.23 11.43 -6.63
C ASP A 217 17.56 11.67 -5.29
#